data_082d41de7e783a62a0e213426b865e66
#
_entry.id   082d41de7e783a62a0e213426b865e66
#
_cell.length_a   1.000
_cell.length_b   1.000
_cell.length_c   1.000
_cell.angle_alpha   90.00
_cell.angle_beta   90.00
_cell.angle_gamma   90.00
#
_symmetry.space_group_name_H-M   'P 1'
#
loop_
_entity.id
_entity.type
_entity.pdbx_description
1 polymer ?
#
loop_
_entity_poly.entity_id
_entity_poly.type
_entity_poly.pdbx_seq_one_letter_code
_entity_poly.pdbx_strand_id
1 'polypeptide(L)'
;MEQQGDRTQLLPGDMLAAVLHRLAPRSLATSRCVCKAWRDTIDARRMLRTDLLPLSLAGFFINFHNLRYSEFFARPSSPSASGPSSGRNLVYRAIDGQCNGLLLYDYHNMVVNPATGWWSAPLPPPPPKRPEMECLRDDAYLAFDPMVSPHYQVLRVPRIPYIELDVDSDDEYAMDHGVDPAMLGLEWPPSSLVLQVFSSSTKRWDERTFLREGEAAGTVADWAADYIWMWNKSNSVYWHGALHVYCQNGFVMRLSLSSTNTYQVIKPPEFEPESYLDLHVMLGKSKKGVYYASIGASRRLRVWVLDESCAHSKWVLEHDTHLKLPPTRLNNGQQVYGPWILQDINYSEEKYLQYDDDNDTTLVENNFEWNSDDDEEKDVLEDTKDMVDRFGGEISILGFHPFKEIVFMSRGLDRGLAYHLNTSKIQDIGYLFPKHYPEQHRFVRKSFPYTPCWME
;
A
#
# COMPACT_ATOMS: atom_id res chain seq x y z
N MET A 1 14.71 -52.10 6.13
CA MET A 1 14.35 -50.68 5.90
C MET A 1 12.84 -50.60 5.96
N GLU A 2 12.30 -50.33 7.13
CA GLU A 2 10.86 -50.18 7.35
C GLU A 2 10.42 -48.84 6.83
N GLN A 3 9.45 -48.86 5.92
CA GLN A 3 8.76 -47.66 5.43
C GLN A 3 7.96 -47.09 6.60
N GLN A 4 8.37 -45.93 7.09
CA GLN A 4 7.62 -45.13 8.02
C GLN A 4 6.39 -44.58 7.25
N GLY A 5 5.29 -45.37 7.27
CA GLY A 5 4.02 -44.95 6.68
C GLY A 5 3.51 -43.66 7.33
N ASP A 6 3.12 -42.74 6.51
CA ASP A 6 2.52 -41.45 6.89
C ASP A 6 1.33 -41.66 7.84
N ARG A 7 1.55 -41.46 9.15
CA ARG A 7 0.54 -41.63 10.20
C ARG A 7 -0.64 -40.67 10.09
N THR A 8 -0.58 -39.68 9.19
CA THR A 8 -1.67 -38.72 8.96
C THR A 8 -2.83 -39.31 8.17
N GLN A 9 -2.66 -40.48 7.53
CA GLN A 9 -3.74 -41.23 6.85
C GLN A 9 -4.66 -42.02 7.79
N LEU A 10 -4.40 -42.03 9.09
CA LEU A 10 -5.14 -42.82 10.06
C LEU A 10 -6.47 -42.18 10.52
N LEU A 11 -6.73 -40.92 10.19
CA LEU A 11 -7.98 -40.26 10.53
C LEU A 11 -8.92 -40.26 9.31
N PRO A 12 -10.14 -40.79 9.43
CA PRO A 12 -11.16 -40.59 8.39
C PRO A 12 -11.32 -39.10 8.08
N GLY A 13 -11.47 -38.75 6.79
CA GLY A 13 -11.51 -37.34 6.34
C GLY A 13 -12.56 -36.49 7.07
N ASP A 14 -13.66 -37.09 7.53
CA ASP A 14 -14.69 -36.39 8.30
C ASP A 14 -14.24 -36.07 9.74
N MET A 15 -13.47 -36.96 10.36
CA MET A 15 -12.90 -36.68 11.68
C MET A 15 -11.80 -35.64 11.62
N LEU A 16 -10.95 -35.70 10.61
CA LEU A 16 -9.95 -34.65 10.35
C LEU A 16 -10.64 -33.29 10.17
N ALA A 17 -11.69 -33.23 9.35
CA ALA A 17 -12.46 -32.02 9.16
C ALA A 17 -13.08 -31.49 10.47
N ALA A 18 -13.64 -32.38 11.30
CA ALA A 18 -14.23 -32.00 12.58
C ALA A 18 -13.19 -31.42 13.56
N VAL A 19 -11.95 -31.92 13.54
CA VAL A 19 -10.85 -31.38 14.34
C VAL A 19 -10.41 -30.02 13.79
N LEU A 20 -10.17 -29.92 12.49
CA LEU A 20 -9.75 -28.70 11.82
C LEU A 20 -10.77 -27.56 12.00
N HIS A 21 -12.07 -27.89 12.00
CA HIS A 21 -13.14 -26.88 12.18
C HIS A 21 -13.16 -26.21 13.58
N ARG A 22 -12.48 -26.81 14.56
CA ARG A 22 -12.34 -26.27 15.91
C ARG A 22 -11.15 -25.34 16.07
N LEU A 23 -10.29 -25.26 15.08
CA LEU A 23 -9.11 -24.41 15.12
C LEU A 23 -9.50 -22.96 14.88
N ALA A 24 -8.81 -22.05 15.58
CA ALA A 24 -8.90 -20.65 15.27
C ALA A 24 -8.45 -20.41 13.80
N PRO A 25 -9.00 -19.40 13.09
CA PRO A 25 -8.73 -19.17 11.67
C PRO A 25 -7.24 -19.13 11.30
N ARG A 26 -6.41 -18.52 12.14
CA ARG A 26 -4.95 -18.49 11.96
C ARG A 26 -4.33 -19.88 12.05
N SER A 27 -4.71 -20.65 13.08
CA SER A 27 -4.21 -22.01 13.28
C SER A 27 -4.66 -22.93 12.15
N LEU A 28 -5.89 -22.74 11.66
CA LEU A 28 -6.42 -23.45 10.52
C LEU A 28 -5.63 -23.13 9.23
N ALA A 29 -5.31 -21.86 8.99
CA ALA A 29 -4.47 -21.44 7.85
C ALA A 29 -3.06 -22.08 7.93
N THR A 30 -2.43 -22.05 9.11
CA THR A 30 -1.13 -22.71 9.33
C THR A 30 -1.20 -24.21 9.14
N SER A 31 -2.34 -24.82 9.44
CA SER A 31 -2.57 -26.28 9.25
C SER A 31 -2.53 -26.70 7.78
N ARG A 32 -2.77 -25.82 6.82
CA ARG A 32 -2.62 -26.09 5.38
C ARG A 32 -1.16 -26.44 5.01
N CYS A 33 -0.20 -25.94 5.77
CA CYS A 33 1.22 -26.20 5.53
C CYS A 33 1.72 -27.54 6.10
N VAL A 34 0.90 -28.23 6.88
CA VAL A 34 1.31 -29.50 7.56
C VAL A 34 1.49 -30.62 6.56
N CYS A 35 0.48 -30.90 5.71
CA CYS A 35 0.55 -31.89 4.64
C CYS A 35 -0.55 -31.68 3.61
N LYS A 36 -0.40 -32.36 2.45
CA LYS A 36 -1.35 -32.29 1.33
C LYS A 36 -2.78 -32.68 1.74
N ALA A 37 -2.95 -33.73 2.55
CA ALA A 37 -4.27 -34.20 2.98
C ALA A 37 -5.02 -33.15 3.82
N TRP A 38 -4.33 -32.44 4.69
CA TRP A 38 -4.89 -31.35 5.49
C TRP A 38 -5.29 -30.17 4.59
N ARG A 39 -4.41 -29.80 3.69
CA ARG A 39 -4.68 -28.75 2.69
C ARG A 39 -5.93 -29.07 1.87
N ASP A 40 -5.95 -30.25 1.25
CA ASP A 40 -7.06 -30.69 0.40
C ASP A 40 -8.38 -30.72 1.18
N THR A 41 -8.36 -31.11 2.46
CA THR A 41 -9.55 -31.11 3.33
C THR A 41 -10.04 -29.70 3.62
N ILE A 42 -9.11 -28.79 3.99
CA ILE A 42 -9.44 -27.38 4.31
C ILE A 42 -10.02 -26.68 3.07
N ASP A 43 -9.41 -26.89 1.92
CA ASP A 43 -9.78 -26.20 0.68
C ASP A 43 -11.07 -26.75 0.06
N ALA A 44 -11.20 -28.10 -0.03
CA ALA A 44 -12.39 -28.74 -0.57
C ALA A 44 -13.66 -28.43 0.26
N ARG A 45 -13.49 -28.30 1.57
CA ARG A 45 -14.59 -27.96 2.49
C ARG A 45 -14.74 -26.45 2.74
N ARG A 46 -13.92 -25.61 2.09
CA ARG A 46 -13.91 -24.15 2.26
C ARG A 46 -13.92 -23.74 3.73
N MET A 47 -13.06 -24.39 4.54
CA MET A 47 -13.04 -24.19 5.99
C MET A 47 -12.40 -22.87 6.38
N LEU A 48 -11.44 -22.37 5.60
CA LEU A 48 -10.91 -21.01 5.73
C LEU A 48 -11.94 -20.03 5.19
N ARG A 49 -12.70 -19.53 6.12
CA ARG A 49 -13.68 -18.49 5.85
C ARG A 49 -13.02 -17.15 6.07
N THR A 50 -12.95 -16.34 5.03
CA THR A 50 -12.35 -15.01 5.07
C THR A 50 -13.11 -14.06 5.99
N ASP A 51 -14.42 -14.27 6.19
CA ASP A 51 -15.24 -13.52 7.14
C ASP A 51 -14.92 -13.85 8.63
N LEU A 52 -14.20 -14.95 8.89
CA LEU A 52 -13.73 -15.34 10.20
C LEU A 52 -12.25 -14.97 10.45
N LEU A 53 -11.51 -14.58 9.40
CA LEU A 53 -10.15 -14.09 9.59
C LEU A 53 -10.22 -12.72 10.27
N PRO A 54 -9.29 -12.44 11.23
CA PRO A 54 -9.29 -11.14 11.87
C PRO A 54 -9.05 -10.08 10.81
N LEU A 55 -10.05 -9.23 10.56
CA LEU A 55 -9.97 -8.06 9.72
C LEU A 55 -9.16 -6.99 10.47
N SER A 56 -7.84 -7.22 10.58
CA SER A 56 -6.96 -6.35 11.32
C SER A 56 -5.87 -5.79 10.42
N LEU A 57 -5.61 -4.50 10.57
CA LEU A 57 -4.42 -3.88 10.03
C LEU A 57 -3.22 -4.35 10.86
N ALA A 58 -2.29 -5.06 10.24
CA ALA A 58 -1.08 -5.53 10.92
C ALA A 58 -0.02 -4.44 11.04
N GLY A 59 0.03 -3.52 10.07
CA GLY A 59 1.00 -2.44 10.02
C GLY A 59 1.08 -1.80 8.65
N PHE A 60 2.17 -1.08 8.43
CA PHE A 60 2.50 -0.44 7.15
C PHE A 60 3.85 -0.90 6.65
N PHE A 61 3.93 -1.29 5.40
CA PHE A 61 5.20 -1.29 4.70
C PHE A 61 5.46 0.12 4.19
N ILE A 62 6.65 0.65 4.46
CA ILE A 62 7.03 2.02 4.12
C ILE A 62 8.32 2.00 3.32
N ASN A 63 8.28 2.56 2.12
CA ASN A 63 9.46 2.83 1.32
C ASN A 63 9.93 4.24 1.64
N PHE A 64 11.09 4.37 2.24
CA PHE A 64 11.76 5.66 2.39
C PHE A 64 12.63 5.94 1.17
N HIS A 65 12.79 7.22 0.83
CA HIS A 65 13.71 7.62 -0.24
C HIS A 65 15.15 7.23 0.15
N ASN A 66 15.94 6.77 -0.80
CA ASN A 66 17.33 6.31 -0.59
C ASN A 66 17.52 5.10 0.34
N LEU A 67 16.46 4.47 0.85
CA LEU A 67 16.58 3.18 1.51
C LEU A 67 16.30 2.03 0.52
N ARG A 68 17.10 0.99 0.65
CA ARG A 68 17.08 -0.16 -0.25
C ARG A 68 15.88 -1.07 -0.02
N TYR A 69 15.44 -1.18 1.23
CA TYR A 69 14.40 -2.09 1.66
C TYR A 69 13.22 -1.33 2.25
N SER A 70 12.01 -1.89 2.07
CA SER A 70 10.82 -1.39 2.74
C SER A 70 10.91 -1.66 4.24
N GLU A 71 10.67 -0.64 5.05
CA GLU A 71 10.56 -0.78 6.49
C GLU A 71 9.14 -1.20 6.88
N PHE A 72 8.99 -1.94 7.99
CA PHE A 72 7.69 -2.32 8.50
C PHE A 72 7.40 -1.60 9.80
N PHE A 73 6.35 -0.79 9.80
CA PHE A 73 5.89 -0.02 10.95
C PHE A 73 4.62 -0.67 11.51
N ALA A 74 4.70 -1.22 12.69
CA ALA A 74 3.63 -2.02 13.28
C ALA A 74 3.69 -2.03 14.81
N ARG A 75 2.65 -2.55 15.43
CA ARG A 75 2.68 -2.87 16.85
C ARG A 75 3.74 -3.93 17.14
N PRO A 76 4.46 -3.83 18.27
CA PRO A 76 5.30 -4.91 18.74
C PRO A 76 4.42 -6.17 18.87
N SER A 77 4.80 -7.21 18.17
CA SER A 77 4.11 -8.49 18.30
C SER A 77 4.43 -9.07 19.68
N SER A 78 3.40 -9.45 20.45
CA SER A 78 3.58 -10.37 21.56
C SER A 78 4.36 -11.61 21.05
N PRO A 79 5.27 -12.23 21.84
CA PRO A 79 6.06 -13.39 21.40
C PRO A 79 5.24 -14.55 20.82
N SER A 80 3.93 -14.59 21.12
CA SER A 80 2.98 -15.55 20.54
C SER A 80 2.29 -15.07 19.27
N ALA A 81 2.45 -13.80 18.87
CA ALA A 81 1.94 -13.24 17.63
C ALA A 81 3.10 -13.01 16.68
N SER A 82 3.66 -14.11 16.12
CA SER A 82 4.67 -14.01 15.08
C SER A 82 4.19 -13.06 13.99
N GLY A 83 4.84 -11.90 13.91
CA GLY A 83 4.96 -11.13 12.68
C GLY A 83 5.49 -12.02 11.54
N PRO A 84 5.75 -11.53 10.34
CA PRO A 84 6.24 -12.35 9.23
C PRO A 84 7.29 -13.31 9.77
N SER A 85 7.01 -14.61 9.66
CA SER A 85 7.67 -15.71 10.36
C SER A 85 9.18 -15.52 10.39
N SER A 86 9.76 -15.43 11.59
CA SER A 86 11.18 -15.21 11.88
C SER A 86 12.09 -16.40 11.45
N GLY A 87 11.85 -16.97 10.29
CA GLY A 87 12.56 -18.14 9.80
C GLY A 87 13.34 -17.96 8.51
N ARG A 88 13.11 -16.89 7.77
CA ARG A 88 13.97 -16.39 6.69
C ARG A 88 13.89 -14.90 6.75
N ASN A 89 15.03 -14.22 6.80
CA ASN A 89 15.11 -12.77 6.68
C ASN A 89 14.48 -12.38 5.35
N LEU A 90 13.17 -12.11 5.36
CA LEU A 90 12.43 -11.59 4.24
C LEU A 90 12.81 -10.12 4.13
N VAL A 91 14.00 -9.88 3.60
CA VAL A 91 14.49 -8.55 3.31
C VAL A 91 13.72 -8.09 2.08
N TYR A 92 12.66 -7.38 2.33
CA TYR A 92 11.80 -6.84 1.28
C TYR A 92 12.46 -5.62 0.67
N ARG A 93 13.03 -5.74 -0.53
CA ARG A 93 13.37 -4.56 -1.32
C ARG A 93 12.15 -3.65 -1.46
N ALA A 94 12.32 -2.46 -2.01
CA ALA A 94 11.21 -1.52 -2.16
C ALA A 94 9.99 -2.18 -2.85
N ILE A 95 8.84 -2.12 -2.18
CA ILE A 95 7.57 -2.66 -2.66
C ILE A 95 6.99 -1.68 -3.68
N ASP A 96 6.51 -2.18 -4.81
CA ASP A 96 5.91 -1.35 -5.84
C ASP A 96 4.40 -1.23 -5.70
N GLY A 97 3.74 -2.29 -5.20
CA GLY A 97 2.30 -2.31 -5.00
C GLY A 97 1.84 -3.36 -3.99
N GLN A 98 0.60 -3.24 -3.56
CA GLN A 98 -0.04 -4.23 -2.70
C GLN A 98 -1.53 -4.40 -3.05
N CYS A 99 -2.07 -5.59 -2.80
CA CYS A 99 -3.50 -5.84 -2.89
C CYS A 99 -3.91 -6.97 -1.95
N ASN A 100 -4.80 -6.68 -1.00
CA ASN A 100 -5.41 -7.66 -0.10
C ASN A 100 -4.42 -8.66 0.53
N GLY A 101 -3.26 -8.14 1.00
CA GLY A 101 -2.23 -8.92 1.69
C GLY A 101 -1.15 -9.54 0.80
N LEU A 102 -1.26 -9.42 -0.52
CA LEU A 102 -0.17 -9.70 -1.45
C LEU A 102 0.64 -8.43 -1.72
N LEU A 103 1.96 -8.59 -1.90
CA LEU A 103 2.90 -7.53 -2.25
C LEU A 103 3.47 -7.79 -3.64
N LEU A 104 3.64 -6.72 -4.42
CA LEU A 104 4.26 -6.75 -5.75
C LEU A 104 5.65 -6.11 -5.69
N TYR A 105 6.62 -6.82 -6.24
CA TYR A 105 7.98 -6.35 -6.49
C TYR A 105 8.21 -6.30 -7.99
N ASP A 106 7.89 -5.19 -8.64
CA ASP A 106 7.95 -5.05 -10.10
C ASP A 106 9.38 -5.21 -10.62
N TYR A 107 10.36 -4.60 -9.94
CA TYR A 107 11.78 -4.74 -10.32
C TYR A 107 12.27 -6.20 -10.33
N HIS A 108 11.70 -7.07 -9.49
CA HIS A 108 12.02 -8.49 -9.43
C HIS A 108 11.00 -9.38 -10.13
N ASN A 109 9.94 -8.77 -10.68
CA ASN A 109 8.82 -9.49 -11.28
C ASN A 109 8.28 -10.60 -10.36
N MET A 110 8.02 -10.28 -9.09
CA MET A 110 7.58 -11.28 -8.11
C MET A 110 6.40 -10.77 -7.30
N VAL A 111 5.53 -11.71 -6.92
CA VAL A 111 4.45 -11.48 -5.97
C VAL A 111 4.71 -12.30 -4.71
N VAL A 112 4.49 -11.69 -3.55
CA VAL A 112 4.81 -12.28 -2.25
C VAL A 112 3.60 -12.19 -1.32
N ASN A 113 3.38 -13.25 -0.55
CA ASN A 113 2.45 -13.25 0.58
C ASN A 113 3.25 -13.31 1.90
N PRO A 114 3.43 -12.18 2.60
CA PRO A 114 4.20 -12.14 3.83
C PRO A 114 3.61 -12.98 4.96
N ALA A 115 2.28 -13.13 5.00
CA ALA A 115 1.61 -13.87 6.07
C ALA A 115 1.95 -15.36 6.06
N THR A 116 2.07 -15.94 4.86
CA THR A 116 2.39 -17.37 4.67
C THR A 116 3.87 -17.62 4.38
N GLY A 117 4.63 -16.55 4.08
CA GLY A 117 6.01 -16.67 3.60
C GLY A 117 6.12 -17.21 2.18
N TRP A 118 5.02 -17.18 1.42
CA TRP A 118 4.98 -17.65 0.04
C TRP A 118 5.54 -16.61 -0.92
N TRP A 119 6.31 -17.09 -1.91
CA TRP A 119 6.87 -16.31 -3.00
C TRP A 119 6.48 -16.93 -4.33
N SER A 120 6.05 -16.11 -5.28
CA SER A 120 5.86 -16.59 -6.65
C SER A 120 7.21 -16.95 -7.28
N ALA A 121 7.18 -17.81 -8.31
CA ALA A 121 8.27 -17.77 -9.28
C ALA A 121 8.32 -16.37 -9.93
N PRO A 122 9.49 -15.93 -10.43
CA PRO A 122 9.54 -14.70 -11.22
C PRO A 122 8.50 -14.73 -12.34
N LEU A 123 7.76 -13.64 -12.48
CA LEU A 123 6.81 -13.50 -13.59
C LEU A 123 7.59 -13.51 -14.90
N PRO A 124 7.09 -14.15 -15.95
CA PRO A 124 7.72 -14.10 -17.26
C PRO A 124 7.82 -12.65 -17.73
N PRO A 125 8.81 -12.30 -18.55
CA PRO A 125 8.86 -10.95 -19.12
C PRO A 125 7.58 -10.64 -19.88
N PRO A 126 7.05 -9.42 -19.77
CA PRO A 126 5.89 -9.01 -20.54
C PRO A 126 6.22 -9.01 -22.02
N PRO A 127 5.24 -9.21 -22.91
CA PRO A 127 5.44 -9.08 -24.34
C PRO A 127 5.91 -7.65 -24.70
N PRO A 128 6.59 -7.47 -25.84
CA PRO A 128 6.99 -6.14 -26.27
C PRO A 128 5.76 -5.24 -26.45
N LYS A 129 5.94 -3.95 -26.16
CA LYS A 129 4.88 -2.96 -26.37
C LYS A 129 4.58 -2.79 -27.85
N ARG A 130 3.39 -2.35 -28.15
CA ARG A 130 3.03 -1.89 -29.48
C ARG A 130 3.81 -0.61 -29.82
N PRO A 131 4.20 -0.40 -31.08
CA PRO A 131 4.98 0.79 -31.47
C PRO A 131 4.37 2.11 -30.98
N GLU A 132 3.04 2.24 -31.02
CA GLU A 132 2.34 3.45 -30.60
C GLU A 132 2.45 3.70 -29.07
N MET A 133 2.86 2.70 -28.30
CA MET A 133 2.95 2.75 -26.84
C MET A 133 4.39 2.71 -26.33
N GLU A 134 5.38 2.64 -27.23
CA GLU A 134 6.80 2.52 -26.82
C GLU A 134 7.30 3.71 -26.04
N CYS A 135 6.83 4.93 -26.37
CA CYS A 135 7.18 6.15 -25.66
C CYS A 135 6.55 6.27 -24.27
N LEU A 136 5.55 5.44 -23.94
CA LEU A 136 4.88 5.47 -22.64
C LEU A 136 5.60 4.58 -21.62
N ARG A 137 5.63 4.98 -20.36
CA ARG A 137 6.07 4.13 -19.26
C ARG A 137 4.90 3.27 -18.77
N ASP A 138 5.19 2.11 -18.21
CA ASP A 138 4.16 1.30 -17.57
C ASP A 138 4.41 1.21 -16.08
N ASP A 139 3.34 1.40 -15.32
CA ASP A 139 3.32 1.02 -13.91
C ASP A 139 2.58 -0.31 -13.75
N ALA A 140 3.10 -1.15 -12.88
CA ALA A 140 2.50 -2.44 -12.57
C ALA A 140 1.58 -2.34 -11.34
N TYR A 141 0.39 -2.91 -11.45
CA TYR A 141 -0.60 -2.93 -10.40
C TYR A 141 -1.10 -4.35 -10.14
N LEU A 142 -1.30 -4.66 -8.87
CA LEU A 142 -1.79 -5.96 -8.43
C LEU A 142 -3.30 -5.92 -8.22
N ALA A 143 -4.01 -6.89 -8.78
CA ALA A 143 -5.43 -7.13 -8.55
C ALA A 143 -5.61 -8.52 -7.95
N PHE A 144 -6.16 -8.58 -6.75
CA PHE A 144 -6.38 -9.81 -6.01
C PHE A 144 -7.58 -9.68 -5.08
N ASP A 145 -8.47 -10.66 -5.12
CA ASP A 145 -9.56 -10.80 -4.16
C ASP A 145 -9.67 -12.25 -3.70
N PRO A 146 -9.18 -12.56 -2.49
CA PRO A 146 -9.22 -13.91 -1.97
C PRO A 146 -10.64 -14.46 -1.77
N MET A 147 -11.65 -13.58 -1.69
CA MET A 147 -13.07 -13.98 -1.58
C MET A 147 -13.60 -14.52 -2.90
N VAL A 148 -13.05 -14.05 -4.03
CA VAL A 148 -13.52 -14.38 -5.38
C VAL A 148 -12.68 -15.50 -5.98
N SER A 149 -11.34 -15.40 -5.86
CA SER A 149 -10.41 -16.33 -6.49
C SER A 149 -9.08 -16.39 -5.73
N PRO A 150 -8.45 -17.58 -5.66
CA PRO A 150 -7.07 -17.70 -5.16
C PRO A 150 -6.03 -17.12 -6.15
N HIS A 151 -6.46 -16.74 -7.35
CA HIS A 151 -5.58 -16.26 -8.40
C HIS A 151 -5.53 -14.73 -8.43
N TYR A 152 -4.33 -14.19 -8.59
CA TYR A 152 -4.11 -12.77 -8.76
C TYR A 152 -3.82 -12.42 -10.22
N GLN A 153 -3.94 -11.14 -10.53
CA GLN A 153 -3.56 -10.55 -11.80
C GLN A 153 -2.58 -9.40 -11.57
N VAL A 154 -1.65 -9.21 -12.50
CA VAL A 154 -0.79 -8.03 -12.56
C VAL A 154 -1.08 -7.29 -13.87
N LEU A 155 -1.47 -6.02 -13.76
CA LEU A 155 -1.81 -5.18 -14.89
C LEU A 155 -0.70 -4.16 -15.11
N ARG A 156 -0.25 -4.01 -16.34
CA ARG A 156 0.62 -2.91 -16.76
C ARG A 156 -0.23 -1.80 -17.37
N VAL A 157 -0.24 -0.67 -16.68
CA VAL A 157 -1.03 0.50 -17.08
C VAL A 157 -0.07 1.57 -17.59
N PRO A 158 -0.25 2.03 -18.84
CA PRO A 158 0.62 3.01 -19.45
C PRO A 158 0.45 4.40 -18.79
N ARG A 159 1.56 5.10 -18.68
CA ARG A 159 1.64 6.47 -18.20
C ARG A 159 2.42 7.32 -19.19
N ILE A 160 2.02 8.57 -19.30
CA ILE A 160 2.79 9.56 -20.04
C ILE A 160 4.12 9.76 -19.29
N PRO A 161 5.27 9.60 -19.97
CA PRO A 161 6.54 9.83 -19.33
C PRO A 161 6.66 11.30 -18.94
N TYR A 162 7.27 11.49 -17.79
CA TYR A 162 7.62 12.81 -17.32
C TYR A 162 8.91 13.26 -18.01
N ILE A 163 8.95 14.48 -18.49
CA ILE A 163 10.16 15.11 -19.00
C ILE A 163 10.90 15.69 -17.81
N GLU A 164 11.93 15.00 -17.35
CA GLU A 164 12.87 15.54 -16.38
C GLU A 164 13.67 16.63 -17.09
N LEU A 165 13.29 17.89 -16.89
CA LEU A 165 14.14 19.01 -17.21
C LEU A 165 15.18 19.10 -16.09
N ASP A 166 16.23 18.31 -16.17
CA ASP A 166 17.41 18.47 -15.34
C ASP A 166 18.11 19.78 -15.75
N VAL A 167 17.75 20.86 -15.03
CA VAL A 167 18.28 22.22 -15.30
C VAL A 167 19.77 22.32 -14.91
N ASP A 168 20.30 21.33 -14.18
CA ASP A 168 21.64 21.37 -13.60
C ASP A 168 22.56 20.20 -14.01
N SER A 169 22.13 19.30 -14.88
CA SER A 169 23.05 18.27 -15.39
C SER A 169 23.67 18.68 -16.71
N ASP A 170 24.98 18.97 -16.70
CA ASP A 170 25.83 19.05 -17.88
C ASP A 170 25.98 17.68 -18.59
N ASP A 171 25.18 16.71 -18.22
CA ASP A 171 25.19 15.37 -18.83
C ASP A 171 24.48 15.39 -20.18
N GLU A 172 25.29 15.35 -21.23
CA GLU A 172 24.93 15.16 -22.64
C GLU A 172 24.10 13.85 -22.91
N TYR A 173 23.72 13.12 -21.85
CA TYR A 173 22.89 11.92 -21.83
C TYR A 173 21.47 12.16 -21.31
N ALA A 174 20.97 13.40 -21.24
CA ALA A 174 19.53 13.65 -21.11
C ALA A 174 18.85 13.03 -22.34
N MET A 175 18.56 11.72 -22.27
CA MET A 175 17.82 11.02 -23.29
C MET A 175 16.50 11.73 -23.48
N ASP A 176 16.33 12.29 -24.67
CA ASP A 176 15.09 12.86 -25.20
C ASP A 176 14.01 11.76 -25.23
N HIS A 177 13.44 11.47 -24.06
CA HIS A 177 12.25 10.62 -23.91
C HIS A 177 10.99 11.47 -23.97
N GLY A 178 11.04 12.54 -24.75
CA GLY A 178 9.88 13.37 -25.04
C GLY A 178 8.74 12.55 -25.62
N VAL A 179 7.53 12.92 -25.23
CA VAL A 179 6.32 12.39 -25.89
C VAL A 179 6.37 12.80 -27.36
N ASP A 180 6.10 11.85 -28.26
CA ASP A 180 6.02 12.13 -29.70
C ASP A 180 5.06 13.31 -29.93
N PRO A 181 5.51 14.41 -30.57
CA PRO A 181 4.66 15.56 -30.86
C PRO A 181 3.35 15.20 -31.57
N ALA A 182 3.33 14.11 -32.35
CA ALA A 182 2.13 13.62 -33.02
C ALA A 182 1.08 13.09 -32.02
N MET A 183 1.47 12.73 -30.80
CA MET A 183 0.56 12.24 -29.77
C MET A 183 -0.07 13.36 -28.93
N LEU A 184 0.50 14.55 -28.91
CA LEU A 184 0.08 15.64 -28.01
C LEU A 184 -1.41 15.99 -28.10
N GLY A 185 -1.98 15.95 -29.31
CA GLY A 185 -3.40 16.22 -29.55
C GLY A 185 -4.34 15.05 -29.30
N LEU A 186 -3.84 13.86 -28.98
CA LEU A 186 -4.67 12.69 -28.75
C LEU A 186 -5.36 12.74 -27.38
N GLU A 187 -6.58 12.21 -27.34
CA GLU A 187 -7.29 12.02 -26.08
C GLU A 187 -6.54 11.07 -25.13
N TRP A 188 -6.48 11.44 -23.85
CA TRP A 188 -5.87 10.61 -22.82
C TRP A 188 -6.80 10.39 -21.61
N PRO A 189 -6.91 9.16 -21.09
CA PRO A 189 -6.51 7.90 -21.74
C PRO A 189 -7.33 7.61 -23.01
N PRO A 190 -6.83 6.80 -23.96
CA PRO A 190 -7.47 6.58 -25.26
C PRO A 190 -8.80 5.83 -25.13
N SER A 191 -9.75 6.04 -26.05
CA SER A 191 -11.07 5.38 -26.04
C SER A 191 -10.97 3.83 -26.04
N SER A 192 -9.91 3.29 -26.61
CA SER A 192 -9.58 1.86 -26.62
C SER A 192 -8.20 1.68 -26.00
N LEU A 193 -8.13 1.23 -24.76
CA LEU A 193 -6.91 1.05 -23.99
C LEU A 193 -6.51 -0.42 -23.97
N VAL A 194 -5.34 -0.75 -24.54
CA VAL A 194 -4.80 -2.11 -24.51
C VAL A 194 -3.83 -2.24 -23.36
N LEU A 195 -4.10 -3.16 -22.46
CA LEU A 195 -3.27 -3.46 -21.29
C LEU A 195 -2.69 -4.86 -21.38
N GLN A 196 -1.47 -4.99 -20.91
CA GLN A 196 -0.85 -6.28 -20.65
C GLN A 196 -1.27 -6.76 -19.26
N VAL A 197 -1.92 -7.93 -19.20
CA VAL A 197 -2.45 -8.50 -17.98
C VAL A 197 -1.86 -9.90 -17.76
N PHE A 198 -1.08 -10.05 -16.69
CA PHE A 198 -0.63 -11.36 -16.24
C PHE A 198 -1.70 -12.02 -15.39
N SER A 199 -1.93 -13.30 -15.60
CA SER A 199 -2.78 -14.10 -14.73
C SER A 199 -2.00 -15.23 -14.06
N SER A 200 -2.07 -15.32 -12.73
CA SER A 200 -1.43 -16.40 -11.97
C SER A 200 -2.05 -17.77 -12.25
N SER A 201 -3.28 -17.83 -12.75
CA SER A 201 -3.96 -19.08 -13.11
C SER A 201 -3.37 -19.69 -14.38
N THR A 202 -3.13 -18.86 -15.42
CA THR A 202 -2.54 -19.29 -16.70
C THR A 202 -1.02 -19.20 -16.75
N LYS A 203 -0.43 -18.43 -15.82
CA LYS A 203 1.00 -18.08 -15.76
C LYS A 203 1.50 -17.40 -17.05
N ARG A 204 0.64 -16.63 -17.72
CA ARG A 204 0.92 -15.95 -18.98
C ARG A 204 0.44 -14.51 -18.94
N TRP A 205 1.06 -13.70 -19.77
CA TRP A 205 0.59 -12.37 -20.12
C TRP A 205 -0.36 -12.47 -21.31
N ASP A 206 -1.50 -11.79 -21.20
CA ASP A 206 -2.47 -11.62 -22.26
C ASP A 206 -2.68 -10.12 -22.51
N GLU A 207 -2.87 -9.72 -23.76
CA GLU A 207 -3.35 -8.38 -24.08
C GLU A 207 -4.87 -8.34 -23.94
N ARG A 208 -5.35 -7.38 -23.14
CA ARG A 208 -6.79 -7.11 -22.98
C ARG A 208 -7.10 -5.70 -23.40
N THR A 209 -8.11 -5.54 -24.24
CA THR A 209 -8.60 -4.24 -24.67
C THR A 209 -9.73 -3.80 -23.74
N PHE A 210 -9.56 -2.61 -23.14
CA PHE A 210 -10.56 -1.97 -22.31
C PHE A 210 -11.16 -0.79 -23.07
N LEU A 211 -12.49 -0.76 -23.14
CA LEU A 211 -13.23 0.32 -23.79
C LEU A 211 -13.62 1.38 -22.77
N ARG A 212 -13.35 2.66 -23.09
CA ARG A 212 -13.72 3.77 -22.21
C ARG A 212 -15.22 3.98 -22.22
N GLU A 213 -15.79 4.09 -21.02
CA GLU A 213 -17.16 4.56 -20.79
C GLU A 213 -17.08 6.03 -20.37
N GLY A 214 -17.66 6.92 -21.14
CA GLY A 214 -17.66 8.35 -20.86
C GLY A 214 -16.50 9.12 -21.52
N GLU A 215 -16.19 10.28 -20.96
CA GLU A 215 -15.21 11.23 -21.50
C GLU A 215 -13.76 10.86 -21.14
N ALA A 216 -12.80 11.37 -21.90
CA ALA A 216 -11.38 11.35 -21.55
C ALA A 216 -11.08 12.27 -20.36
N ALA A 217 -9.90 12.12 -19.77
CA ALA A 217 -9.42 13.07 -18.76
C ALA A 217 -8.98 14.39 -19.40
N GLY A 218 -8.49 14.34 -20.63
CA GLY A 218 -7.97 15.46 -21.40
C GLY A 218 -7.22 14.97 -22.64
N THR A 219 -6.22 15.73 -23.06
CA THR A 219 -5.31 15.37 -24.14
C THR A 219 -3.93 15.00 -23.60
N VAL A 220 -3.09 14.35 -24.36
CA VAL A 220 -1.72 14.03 -23.96
C VAL A 220 -0.93 15.30 -23.60
N ALA A 221 -1.16 16.40 -24.32
CA ALA A 221 -0.51 17.69 -24.04
C ALA A 221 -0.82 18.24 -22.64
N ASP A 222 -2.06 18.06 -22.16
CA ASP A 222 -2.46 18.53 -20.83
C ASP A 222 -1.66 17.83 -19.70
N TRP A 223 -1.07 16.68 -19.98
CA TRP A 223 -0.36 15.83 -19.01
C TRP A 223 1.16 15.84 -19.16
N ALA A 224 1.66 16.12 -20.37
CA ALA A 224 3.10 16.17 -20.65
C ALA A 224 3.77 17.42 -20.04
N ALA A 225 3.00 18.52 -19.83
CA ALA A 225 3.49 19.81 -19.35
C ALA A 225 3.60 19.91 -17.82
N ASP A 226 3.14 18.91 -17.07
CA ASP A 226 2.93 19.05 -15.64
C ASP A 226 4.13 18.60 -14.81
N TYR A 227 5.05 19.54 -14.60
CA TYR A 227 6.30 19.37 -13.81
C TYR A 227 6.06 19.07 -12.32
N ILE A 228 4.88 19.38 -11.79
CA ILE A 228 4.61 19.48 -10.34
C ILE A 228 4.44 18.12 -9.66
N TRP A 229 4.30 17.01 -10.43
CA TRP A 229 3.83 15.73 -9.90
C TRP A 229 4.90 14.65 -9.73
N MET A 230 6.19 15.02 -9.70
CA MET A 230 7.32 14.08 -9.46
C MET A 230 7.15 13.21 -8.21
N TRP A 231 6.41 13.68 -7.24
CA TRP A 231 6.24 13.05 -5.93
C TRP A 231 4.92 12.31 -5.78
N ASN A 232 4.01 12.43 -6.74
CA ASN A 232 2.72 11.77 -6.67
C ASN A 232 2.84 10.28 -6.99
N LYS A 233 2.74 9.57 -5.93
CA LYS A 233 2.90 8.13 -5.78
C LYS A 233 1.77 7.44 -6.51
N SER A 234 2.08 6.76 -7.63
CA SER A 234 1.12 5.84 -8.24
C SER A 234 0.65 4.84 -7.21
N ASN A 235 -0.61 4.90 -6.84
CA ASN A 235 -1.24 3.91 -5.98
C ASN A 235 -2.52 3.40 -6.61
N SER A 236 -2.99 2.27 -6.14
CA SER A 236 -4.20 1.66 -6.63
C SER A 236 -5.00 1.01 -5.52
N VAL A 237 -6.28 0.89 -5.76
CA VAL A 237 -7.23 0.23 -4.87
C VAL A 237 -8.03 -0.78 -5.67
N TYR A 238 -8.03 -2.03 -5.22
CA TYR A 238 -8.96 -3.03 -5.73
C TYR A 238 -10.22 -3.07 -4.86
N TRP A 239 -11.37 -2.83 -5.49
CA TRP A 239 -12.65 -2.79 -4.82
C TRP A 239 -13.76 -3.32 -5.73
N HIS A 240 -14.58 -4.28 -5.24
CA HIS A 240 -15.75 -4.86 -5.92
C HIS A 240 -15.51 -5.22 -7.40
N GLY A 241 -14.43 -5.94 -7.69
CA GLY A 241 -14.12 -6.40 -9.05
C GLY A 241 -13.55 -5.34 -9.98
N ALA A 242 -13.25 -4.15 -9.49
CA ALA A 242 -12.62 -3.08 -10.25
C ALA A 242 -11.29 -2.64 -9.60
N LEU A 243 -10.32 -2.35 -10.44
CA LEU A 243 -9.05 -1.73 -10.04
C LEU A 243 -9.14 -0.23 -10.29
N HIS A 244 -9.01 0.55 -9.22
CA HIS A 244 -8.97 2.00 -9.25
C HIS A 244 -7.51 2.43 -9.21
N VAL A 245 -7.03 3.06 -10.27
CA VAL A 245 -5.64 3.50 -10.41
C VAL A 245 -5.59 5.02 -10.33
N TYR A 246 -4.81 5.54 -9.39
CA TYR A 246 -4.52 6.96 -9.30
C TYR A 246 -3.56 7.34 -10.43
N CYS A 247 -4.00 8.23 -11.29
CA CYS A 247 -3.26 8.68 -12.47
C CYS A 247 -2.70 10.10 -12.28
N GLN A 248 -1.89 10.52 -13.25
CA GLN A 248 -1.35 11.89 -13.30
C GLN A 248 -2.49 12.91 -13.17
N ASN A 249 -2.21 14.06 -12.52
CA ASN A 249 -3.17 15.14 -12.23
C ASN A 249 -4.41 14.71 -11.45
N GLY A 250 -4.33 13.59 -10.73
CA GLY A 250 -5.31 13.24 -9.72
C GLY A 250 -6.57 12.58 -10.24
N PHE A 251 -6.75 12.37 -11.55
CA PHE A 251 -7.87 11.54 -11.99
C PHE A 251 -7.67 10.07 -11.61
N VAL A 252 -8.75 9.36 -11.47
CA VAL A 252 -8.74 7.92 -11.16
C VAL A 252 -9.28 7.15 -12.35
N MET A 253 -8.51 6.18 -12.82
CA MET A 253 -8.97 5.21 -13.82
C MET A 253 -9.57 4.01 -13.10
N ARG A 254 -10.86 3.77 -13.30
CA ARG A 254 -11.58 2.61 -12.78
C ARG A 254 -11.64 1.53 -13.86
N LEU A 255 -10.83 0.51 -13.73
CA LEU A 255 -10.75 -0.64 -14.65
C LEU A 255 -11.67 -1.76 -14.15
N SER A 256 -12.71 -2.09 -14.90
CA SER A 256 -13.56 -3.24 -14.61
C SER A 256 -12.87 -4.52 -15.06
N LEU A 257 -12.54 -5.41 -14.12
CA LEU A 257 -11.86 -6.69 -14.41
C LEU A 257 -12.86 -7.83 -14.67
N SER A 258 -14.13 -7.49 -14.85
CA SER A 258 -15.16 -8.42 -15.29
C SER A 258 -14.99 -8.81 -16.78
N SER A 259 -15.87 -9.65 -17.28
CA SER A 259 -15.87 -10.06 -18.70
C SER A 259 -16.10 -8.92 -19.70
N THR A 260 -16.59 -7.76 -19.24
CA THR A 260 -16.88 -6.61 -20.13
C THR A 260 -15.64 -5.83 -20.53
N ASN A 261 -14.56 -5.88 -19.73
CA ASN A 261 -13.33 -5.13 -19.96
C ASN A 261 -13.61 -3.65 -20.33
N THR A 262 -14.31 -2.94 -19.47
CA THR A 262 -14.54 -1.50 -19.63
C THR A 262 -13.75 -0.71 -18.62
N TYR A 263 -13.56 0.57 -18.89
CA TYR A 263 -12.97 1.49 -17.92
C TYR A 263 -13.63 2.87 -17.95
N GLN A 264 -13.53 3.56 -16.82
CA GLN A 264 -14.08 4.91 -16.64
C GLN A 264 -12.97 5.84 -16.13
N VAL A 265 -13.05 7.08 -16.53
CA VAL A 265 -12.24 8.18 -15.99
C VAL A 265 -13.07 8.92 -14.96
N ILE A 266 -12.59 8.94 -13.72
CA ILE A 266 -13.22 9.68 -12.63
C ILE A 266 -12.34 10.91 -12.37
N LYS A 267 -12.86 12.09 -12.67
CA LYS A 267 -12.16 13.37 -12.45
C LYS A 267 -11.86 13.55 -10.96
N PRO A 268 -10.74 14.21 -10.59
CA PRO A 268 -10.46 14.48 -9.18
C PRO A 268 -11.58 15.30 -8.54
N PRO A 269 -11.73 15.27 -7.21
CA PRO A 269 -12.63 16.17 -6.53
C PRO A 269 -12.31 17.64 -6.86
N GLU A 270 -13.34 18.46 -7.04
CA GLU A 270 -13.17 19.89 -7.26
C GLU A 270 -12.82 20.57 -5.93
N PHE A 271 -11.62 21.09 -5.82
CA PHE A 271 -11.19 21.96 -4.72
C PHE A 271 -10.01 22.82 -5.16
N GLU A 272 -9.92 24.01 -4.62
CA GLU A 272 -8.77 24.88 -4.83
C GLU A 272 -7.70 24.56 -3.78
N PRO A 273 -6.54 23.99 -4.16
CA PRO A 273 -5.42 23.83 -3.26
C PRO A 273 -4.75 25.20 -3.02
N GLU A 274 -4.33 25.45 -1.79
CA GLU A 274 -3.60 26.67 -1.44
C GLU A 274 -2.21 26.72 -2.10
N SER A 275 -1.61 25.55 -2.30
CA SER A 275 -0.38 25.33 -3.05
C SER A 275 -0.40 23.93 -3.64
N TYR A 276 0.02 23.78 -4.89
CA TYR A 276 0.17 22.47 -5.52
C TYR A 276 1.48 21.78 -5.11
N LEU A 277 2.50 22.56 -4.73
CA LEU A 277 3.83 22.02 -4.39
C LEU A 277 3.81 21.15 -3.12
N ASP A 278 2.96 21.51 -2.15
CA ASP A 278 2.90 20.85 -0.85
C ASP A 278 1.66 19.96 -0.69
N LEU A 279 0.99 19.64 -1.82
CA LEU A 279 -0.24 18.86 -1.78
C LEU A 279 0.04 17.37 -1.77
N HIS A 280 -0.25 16.69 -0.65
CA HIS A 280 -0.27 15.24 -0.58
C HIS A 280 -1.65 14.69 -0.89
N VAL A 281 -1.70 13.77 -1.84
CA VAL A 281 -2.92 13.06 -2.22
C VAL A 281 -2.72 11.57 -2.04
N MET A 282 -3.75 10.88 -1.57
CA MET A 282 -3.76 9.43 -1.41
C MET A 282 -5.11 8.86 -1.82
N LEU A 283 -5.07 7.87 -2.72
CA LEU A 283 -6.19 6.97 -2.98
C LEU A 283 -6.07 5.76 -2.06
N GLY A 284 -7.14 5.35 -1.40
CA GLY A 284 -7.14 4.20 -0.52
C GLY A 284 -8.51 3.56 -0.40
N LYS A 285 -8.62 2.48 0.35
CA LYS A 285 -9.92 1.88 0.68
C LYS A 285 -10.13 1.86 2.17
N SER A 286 -11.38 2.03 2.58
CA SER A 286 -11.83 1.85 3.92
C SER A 286 -13.23 1.26 3.94
N LYS A 287 -13.93 1.32 5.08
CA LYS A 287 -15.20 0.65 5.33
C LYS A 287 -16.29 0.92 4.28
N LYS A 288 -16.39 2.16 3.78
CA LYS A 288 -17.47 2.55 2.84
C LYS A 288 -17.10 2.37 1.36
N GLY A 289 -15.83 2.13 1.03
CA GLY A 289 -15.42 1.98 -0.36
C GLY A 289 -14.06 2.59 -0.66
N VAL A 290 -13.95 3.21 -1.83
CA VAL A 290 -12.75 3.89 -2.31
C VAL A 290 -12.74 5.33 -1.80
N TYR A 291 -11.62 5.73 -1.20
CA TYR A 291 -11.42 7.03 -0.59
C TYR A 291 -10.35 7.81 -1.35
N TYR A 292 -10.57 9.10 -1.47
CA TYR A 292 -9.59 10.08 -1.94
C TYR A 292 -9.34 11.06 -0.81
N ALA A 293 -8.10 11.22 -0.39
CA ALA A 293 -7.76 12.20 0.63
C ALA A 293 -6.71 13.17 0.11
N SER A 294 -6.80 14.41 0.54
CA SER A 294 -5.79 15.44 0.30
C SER A 294 -5.43 16.18 1.58
N ILE A 295 -4.16 16.53 1.72
CA ILE A 295 -3.67 17.40 2.77
C ILE A 295 -2.62 18.33 2.19
N GLY A 296 -2.68 19.61 2.51
CA GLY A 296 -1.75 20.64 2.06
C GLY A 296 -0.99 21.28 3.21
N ALA A 297 -0.17 22.28 2.88
CA ALA A 297 0.66 23.05 3.83
C ALA A 297 -0.15 23.66 4.98
N SER A 298 -1.40 24.09 4.73
CA SER A 298 -2.32 24.59 5.76
C SER A 298 -2.80 23.54 6.75
N ARG A 299 -2.38 22.27 6.59
CA ARG A 299 -2.85 21.13 7.39
C ARG A 299 -4.36 20.90 7.29
N ARG A 300 -4.98 21.33 6.20
CA ARG A 300 -6.39 21.05 5.93
C ARG A 300 -6.53 19.68 5.31
N LEU A 301 -7.06 18.73 6.09
CA LEU A 301 -7.39 17.38 5.63
C LEU A 301 -8.78 17.37 5.02
N ARG A 302 -8.87 16.95 3.77
CA ARG A 302 -10.14 16.68 3.08
C ARG A 302 -10.19 15.22 2.69
N VAL A 303 -11.34 14.58 2.90
CA VAL A 303 -11.56 13.18 2.55
C VAL A 303 -12.88 13.04 1.80
N TRP A 304 -12.82 12.41 0.64
CA TRP A 304 -13.96 12.08 -0.18
C TRP A 304 -14.11 10.57 -0.30
N VAL A 305 -15.35 10.12 -0.47
CA VAL A 305 -15.71 8.73 -0.77
C VAL A 305 -16.28 8.67 -2.17
N LEU A 306 -15.93 7.64 -2.91
CA LEU A 306 -16.47 7.39 -4.24
C LEU A 306 -17.88 6.85 -4.13
N ASP A 307 -18.84 7.59 -4.64
CA ASP A 307 -20.24 7.15 -4.81
C ASP A 307 -20.39 6.50 -6.19
N GLU A 308 -20.57 5.19 -6.19
CA GLU A 308 -20.80 4.37 -7.38
C GLU A 308 -22.29 3.96 -7.54
N SER A 309 -23.20 4.58 -6.80
CA SER A 309 -24.62 4.26 -6.84
C SER A 309 -25.32 4.72 -8.14
N CYS A 310 -24.74 5.67 -8.85
CA CYS A 310 -25.23 6.21 -10.11
C CYS A 310 -24.39 5.72 -11.29
N ALA A 311 -24.91 5.89 -12.52
CA ALA A 311 -24.19 5.57 -13.76
C ALA A 311 -22.85 6.30 -13.91
N HIS A 312 -22.69 7.46 -13.28
CA HIS A 312 -21.45 8.22 -13.22
C HIS A 312 -20.95 8.27 -11.80
N SER A 313 -19.80 7.66 -11.57
CA SER A 313 -19.11 7.71 -10.27
C SER A 313 -18.70 9.16 -9.94
N LYS A 314 -18.93 9.58 -8.69
CA LYS A 314 -18.60 10.93 -8.23
C LYS A 314 -18.01 10.89 -6.82
N TRP A 315 -17.17 11.87 -6.53
CA TRP A 315 -16.62 12.07 -5.20
C TRP A 315 -17.60 12.80 -4.30
N VAL A 316 -17.88 12.27 -3.13
CA VAL A 316 -18.69 12.89 -2.08
C VAL A 316 -17.77 13.27 -0.94
N LEU A 317 -17.75 14.56 -0.58
CA LEU A 317 -16.95 15.05 0.54
C LEU A 317 -17.54 14.54 1.86
N GLU A 318 -16.78 13.75 2.57
CA GLU A 318 -17.17 13.18 3.87
C GLU A 318 -16.53 13.94 5.04
N HIS A 319 -15.35 14.52 4.82
CA HIS A 319 -14.59 15.17 5.89
C HIS A 319 -13.78 16.34 5.36
N ASP A 320 -13.84 17.48 6.07
CA ASP A 320 -13.04 18.69 5.78
C ASP A 320 -12.71 19.39 7.09
N THR A 321 -11.43 19.39 7.47
CA THR A 321 -11.01 19.98 8.73
C THR A 321 -9.57 20.45 8.71
N HIS A 322 -9.26 21.45 9.51
CA HIS A 322 -7.88 21.82 9.84
C HIS A 322 -7.39 20.99 11.01
N LEU A 323 -6.31 20.23 10.80
CA LEU A 323 -5.74 19.37 11.83
C LEU A 323 -5.09 20.21 12.95
N LYS A 324 -5.56 19.98 14.16
CA LYS A 324 -4.90 20.47 15.36
C LYS A 324 -3.94 19.42 15.86
N LEU A 325 -2.66 19.57 15.52
CA LEU A 325 -1.66 18.60 15.92
C LEU A 325 -1.27 18.81 17.38
N PRO A 326 -1.10 17.72 18.15
CA PRO A 326 -0.55 17.83 19.49
C PRO A 326 0.88 18.39 19.43
N PRO A 327 1.31 19.18 20.42
CA PRO A 327 2.68 19.68 20.46
C PRO A 327 3.66 18.51 20.47
N THR A 328 4.77 18.66 19.76
CA THR A 328 5.82 17.65 19.74
C THR A 328 6.44 17.62 21.14
N ARG A 329 6.29 16.51 21.85
CA ARG A 329 7.01 16.32 23.13
C ARG A 329 8.49 16.15 22.82
N LEU A 330 9.25 17.24 22.81
CA LEU A 330 10.70 17.22 22.89
C LEU A 330 11.08 16.86 24.33
N ASN A 331 11.04 15.58 24.66
CA ASN A 331 11.67 15.14 25.92
C ASN A 331 13.18 15.10 25.70
N ASN A 332 13.92 15.85 26.53
CA ASN A 332 15.37 15.94 26.63
C ASN A 332 16.06 14.59 26.34
N GLY A 333 16.33 14.28 25.07
CA GLY A 333 17.19 13.16 24.67
C GLY A 333 16.60 11.74 24.80
N GLN A 334 15.40 11.54 25.32
CA GLN A 334 14.73 10.24 25.31
C GLN A 334 13.71 10.17 24.17
N GLN A 335 13.95 9.29 23.21
CA GLN A 335 13.00 8.94 22.18
C GLN A 335 11.78 8.31 22.87
N VAL A 336 10.62 8.97 22.83
CA VAL A 336 9.36 8.38 23.31
C VAL A 336 8.85 7.46 22.22
N TYR A 337 9.07 6.17 22.38
CA TYR A 337 8.47 5.14 21.52
C TYR A 337 6.96 5.12 21.77
N GLY A 338 6.19 5.16 20.68
CA GLY A 338 4.73 5.00 20.74
C GLY A 338 4.33 3.51 20.74
N PRO A 339 3.02 3.21 20.65
CA PRO A 339 2.52 1.83 20.60
C PRO A 339 2.94 1.05 19.35
N TRP A 340 3.45 1.71 18.32
CA TRP A 340 3.99 1.09 17.10
C TRP A 340 5.48 1.38 16.97
N ILE A 341 6.20 0.43 16.40
CA ILE A 341 7.65 0.51 16.18
C ILE A 341 7.99 0.26 14.73
N LEU A 342 9.04 0.91 14.25
CA LEU A 342 9.69 0.62 12.97
C LEU A 342 10.69 -0.52 13.17
N GLN A 343 10.72 -1.49 12.24
CA GLN A 343 11.58 -2.68 12.39
C GLN A 343 13.06 -2.42 12.06
N ASP A 344 13.38 -1.26 11.45
CA ASP A 344 14.76 -0.88 11.08
C ASP A 344 15.50 -1.97 10.29
N ILE A 345 14.85 -2.51 9.25
CA ILE A 345 15.36 -3.62 8.42
C ILE A 345 16.66 -3.21 7.73
N ASN A 346 16.73 -1.98 7.20
CA ASN A 346 17.93 -1.48 6.53
C ASN A 346 19.13 -1.41 7.47
N TYR A 347 18.93 -0.99 8.71
CA TYR A 347 19.99 -0.94 9.72
C TYR A 347 20.50 -2.33 10.07
N SER A 348 19.62 -3.29 10.23
CA SER A 348 19.99 -4.67 10.55
C SER A 348 20.82 -5.29 9.44
N GLU A 349 20.46 -5.05 8.17
CA GLU A 349 21.20 -5.57 7.00
C GLU A 349 22.58 -4.94 6.84
N GLU A 350 22.72 -3.62 7.08
CA GLU A 350 24.02 -2.96 7.05
C GLU A 350 24.96 -3.50 8.13
N LYS A 351 24.44 -3.83 9.31
CA LYS A 351 25.22 -4.42 10.41
C LYS A 351 25.76 -5.81 10.05
N TYR A 352 25.04 -6.61 9.25
CA TYR A 352 25.54 -7.90 8.76
C TYR A 352 26.65 -7.75 7.71
N LEU A 353 26.78 -6.58 7.07
CA LEU A 353 27.82 -6.29 6.08
C LEU A 353 29.07 -5.65 6.69
N GLN A 354 28.97 -5.12 7.91
CA GLN A 354 30.09 -4.55 8.68
C GLN A 354 30.31 -5.38 9.94
N TYR A 355 31.45 -6.07 10.02
CA TYR A 355 31.86 -6.83 11.20
C TYR A 355 32.04 -5.92 12.42
N ASP A 356 31.49 -6.38 13.54
CA ASP A 356 31.81 -6.07 14.94
C ASP A 356 31.91 -4.59 15.39
N ASP A 357 30.90 -4.14 16.12
CA ASP A 357 31.14 -3.42 17.39
C ASP A 357 29.94 -3.62 18.33
N ASP A 358 30.21 -4.29 19.46
CA ASP A 358 29.25 -4.59 20.51
C ASP A 358 28.90 -3.35 21.32
N ASN A 359 27.67 -2.84 21.18
CA ASN A 359 27.04 -2.07 22.25
C ASN A 359 25.51 -2.16 22.15
N ASP A 360 24.97 -3.18 22.80
CA ASP A 360 23.55 -3.46 22.88
C ASP A 360 22.89 -2.57 23.94
N THR A 361 22.23 -1.50 23.54
CA THR A 361 21.37 -0.72 24.43
C THR A 361 20.01 -1.38 24.52
N THR A 362 19.76 -2.03 25.65
CA THR A 362 18.50 -2.62 26.05
C THR A 362 17.34 -1.64 25.90
N LEU A 363 16.37 -2.01 25.05
CA LEU A 363 15.11 -1.29 24.86
C LEU A 363 14.24 -1.45 26.12
N VAL A 364 13.84 -0.34 26.71
CA VAL A 364 12.86 -0.33 27.80
C VAL A 364 11.48 -0.51 27.20
N GLU A 365 10.87 -1.68 27.42
CA GLU A 365 9.50 -1.96 27.07
C GLU A 365 8.54 -1.12 27.94
N ASN A 366 7.96 -0.08 27.35
CA ASN A 366 6.77 0.55 27.93
C ASN A 366 5.54 -0.14 27.36
N ASN A 367 4.75 -0.79 28.23
CA ASN A 367 3.48 -1.41 27.90
C ASN A 367 2.42 -0.34 27.58
N PHE A 368 2.40 0.14 26.35
CA PHE A 368 1.30 0.93 25.83
C PHE A 368 0.42 0.04 24.94
N GLU A 369 -0.80 -0.21 25.37
CA GLU A 369 -1.82 -0.82 24.53
C GLU A 369 -2.50 0.26 23.68
N TRP A 370 -2.41 0.16 22.36
CA TRP A 370 -3.25 0.93 21.45
C TRP A 370 -4.49 0.09 21.12
N ASN A 371 -5.66 0.60 21.46
CA ASN A 371 -6.92 0.03 21.06
C ASN A 371 -7.62 1.00 20.09
N SER A 372 -7.96 0.53 18.91
CA SER A 372 -8.67 1.34 17.92
C SER A 372 -10.14 1.58 18.29
N ASP A 373 -10.62 0.92 19.32
CA ASP A 373 -12.01 1.00 19.80
C ASP A 373 -12.12 1.76 21.13
N ASP A 374 -10.99 2.12 21.76
CA ASP A 374 -11.00 2.89 22.99
C ASP A 374 -11.36 4.35 22.73
N ASP A 375 -12.60 4.70 23.01
CA ASP A 375 -13.09 6.06 23.14
C ASP A 375 -12.70 6.69 24.50
N GLU A 376 -11.93 5.99 25.34
CA GLU A 376 -11.56 6.48 26.65
C GLU A 376 -10.47 7.55 26.62
N GLU A 377 -10.82 8.66 27.25
CA GLU A 377 -10.03 9.86 27.50
C GLU A 377 -8.70 9.55 28.16
N LYS A 378 -7.61 9.48 27.37
CA LYS A 378 -6.28 9.78 27.89
C LYS A 378 -5.57 10.72 26.94
N ASP A 379 -5.38 11.94 27.45
CA ASP A 379 -4.60 13.04 26.89
C ASP A 379 -5.30 13.97 25.89
N VAL A 380 -6.38 14.61 26.34
CA VAL A 380 -6.69 15.98 25.90
C VAL A 380 -5.67 16.90 26.58
N LEU A 381 -4.63 17.28 25.89
CA LEU A 381 -3.72 18.32 26.34
C LEU A 381 -4.42 19.67 26.13
N GLU A 382 -4.75 20.35 27.24
CA GLU A 382 -5.22 21.72 27.28
C GLU A 382 -4.28 22.65 26.52
N ASP A 383 -4.89 23.64 25.86
CA ASP A 383 -4.28 24.77 25.16
C ASP A 383 -3.15 25.40 25.96
N THR A 384 -1.91 25.12 25.62
CA THR A 384 -0.79 25.99 25.94
C THR A 384 -0.50 26.87 24.73
N LYS A 385 -0.78 28.17 24.92
CA LYS A 385 -0.59 29.23 23.96
C LYS A 385 0.81 29.22 23.32
N ASP A 386 0.81 29.35 22.02
CA ASP A 386 1.82 30.03 21.19
C ASP A 386 3.32 29.79 21.51
N MET A 387 3.80 28.57 21.32
CA MET A 387 5.15 28.39 20.81
C MET A 387 5.06 28.10 19.31
N VAL A 388 5.39 29.10 18.51
CA VAL A 388 5.54 29.02 17.07
C VAL A 388 6.40 27.79 16.73
N ASP A 389 5.74 26.82 16.09
CA ASP A 389 6.31 25.56 15.63
C ASP A 389 7.36 25.85 14.54
N ARG A 390 8.59 26.23 14.94
CA ARG A 390 9.70 26.57 14.03
C ARG A 390 10.19 25.38 13.21
N PHE A 391 9.68 24.19 13.50
CA PHE A 391 9.88 22.95 12.75
C PHE A 391 8.53 22.32 12.43
N GLY A 392 7.65 23.07 11.76
CA GLY A 392 6.40 22.58 11.24
C GLY A 392 6.63 21.46 10.23
N GLY A 393 6.81 20.22 10.69
CA GLY A 393 7.00 19.07 9.81
C GLY A 393 5.82 18.95 8.86
N GLU A 394 6.13 18.76 7.58
CA GLU A 394 5.18 18.46 6.53
C GLU A 394 4.34 17.23 6.91
N ILE A 395 3.05 17.25 6.66
CA ILE A 395 2.17 16.12 6.93
C ILE A 395 1.97 15.35 5.65
N SER A 396 2.27 14.04 5.68
CA SER A 396 2.02 13.13 4.58
C SER A 396 0.98 12.09 4.98
N ILE A 397 0.13 11.69 4.03
CA ILE A 397 -0.83 10.59 4.25
C ILE A 397 -0.11 9.27 4.02
N LEU A 398 -0.16 8.37 5.01
CA LEU A 398 0.38 7.01 4.93
C LEU A 398 -0.64 6.01 4.38
N GLY A 399 -1.93 6.26 4.58
CA GLY A 399 -3.00 5.41 4.07
C GLY A 399 -4.24 5.40 4.96
N PHE A 400 -5.17 4.51 4.63
CA PHE A 400 -6.41 4.33 5.36
C PHE A 400 -6.43 2.99 6.09
N HIS A 401 -7.13 2.94 7.21
CA HIS A 401 -7.46 1.67 7.84
C HIS A 401 -8.50 0.94 6.97
N PRO A 402 -8.24 -0.29 6.52
CA PRO A 402 -9.12 -0.95 5.54
C PRO A 402 -10.55 -1.21 6.02
N PHE A 403 -10.77 -1.22 7.35
CA PHE A 403 -12.06 -1.62 7.96
C PHE A 403 -12.64 -0.57 8.91
N LYS A 404 -11.93 0.52 9.17
CA LYS A 404 -12.33 1.58 10.12
C LYS A 404 -12.12 2.95 9.50
N GLU A 405 -12.91 3.93 9.90
CA GLU A 405 -12.83 5.32 9.44
C GLU A 405 -11.62 6.05 10.08
N ILE A 406 -10.41 5.58 9.74
CA ILE A 406 -9.15 6.12 10.25
C ILE A 406 -8.22 6.41 9.09
N VAL A 407 -7.63 7.60 9.07
CA VAL A 407 -6.54 8.02 8.18
C VAL A 407 -5.24 8.00 8.97
N PHE A 408 -4.24 7.32 8.43
CA PHE A 408 -2.90 7.32 8.98
C PHE A 408 -2.04 8.35 8.27
N MET A 409 -1.26 9.08 9.03
CA MET A 409 -0.42 10.17 8.54
C MET A 409 0.95 10.12 9.18
N SER A 410 1.92 10.78 8.59
CA SER A 410 3.19 11.10 9.22
C SER A 410 3.30 12.61 9.41
N ARG A 411 3.85 13.03 10.53
CA ARG A 411 4.30 14.40 10.77
C ARG A 411 5.80 14.46 10.54
N GLY A 412 6.20 15.00 9.40
CA GLY A 412 7.56 14.80 8.92
C GLY A 412 7.87 13.30 8.80
N LEU A 413 9.07 12.91 9.21
CA LEU A 413 9.44 11.51 9.40
C LEU A 413 9.43 11.09 10.87
N ASP A 414 9.09 12.01 11.78
CA ASP A 414 9.29 11.77 13.20
C ASP A 414 8.15 10.97 13.82
N ARG A 415 6.91 11.27 13.47
CA ARG A 415 5.76 10.70 14.17
C ARG A 415 4.72 10.14 13.22
N GLY A 416 4.28 8.90 13.49
CA GLY A 416 3.07 8.33 12.92
C GLY A 416 1.84 8.78 13.71
N LEU A 417 0.78 9.15 13.00
CA LEU A 417 -0.47 9.63 13.57
C LEU A 417 -1.64 8.83 13.00
N ALA A 418 -2.60 8.51 13.85
CA ALA A 418 -3.90 7.95 13.46
C ALA A 418 -4.98 9.01 13.69
N TYR A 419 -5.69 9.41 12.65
CA TYR A 419 -6.78 10.36 12.70
C TYR A 419 -8.11 9.65 12.51
N HIS A 420 -8.98 9.73 13.50
CA HIS A 420 -10.32 9.13 13.51
C HIS A 420 -11.32 10.07 12.86
N LEU A 421 -11.82 9.74 11.67
CA LEU A 421 -12.74 10.58 10.90
C LEU A 421 -14.05 10.86 11.63
N ASN A 422 -14.57 9.87 12.39
CA ASN A 422 -15.85 10.00 13.10
C ASN A 422 -15.78 10.90 14.33
N THR A 423 -14.64 10.93 15.02
CA THR A 423 -14.48 11.65 16.31
C THR A 423 -13.58 12.87 16.19
N SER A 424 -12.91 13.05 15.05
CA SER A 424 -11.89 14.08 14.80
C SER A 424 -10.73 14.06 15.82
N LYS A 425 -10.50 12.90 16.46
CA LYS A 425 -9.39 12.71 17.39
C LYS A 425 -8.12 12.31 16.64
N ILE A 426 -6.97 12.83 17.09
CA ILE A 426 -5.64 12.43 16.65
C ILE A 426 -4.96 11.63 17.74
N GLN A 427 -4.40 10.49 17.36
CA GLN A 427 -3.64 9.62 18.23
C GLN A 427 -2.21 9.48 17.69
N ASP A 428 -1.23 9.67 18.55
CA ASP A 428 0.16 9.39 18.25
C ASP A 428 0.40 7.87 18.30
N ILE A 429 0.88 7.30 17.19
CA ILE A 429 1.09 5.85 17.10
C ILE A 429 2.57 5.44 17.14
N GLY A 430 3.51 6.37 17.10
CA GLY A 430 4.90 6.03 17.32
C GLY A 430 5.88 6.79 16.42
N TYR A 431 7.14 6.43 16.59
CA TYR A 431 8.27 7.05 15.91
C TYR A 431 8.55 6.34 14.57
N LEU A 432 8.67 7.11 13.50
CA LEU A 432 8.80 6.61 12.13
C LEU A 432 10.21 6.73 11.55
N PHE A 433 11.12 7.45 12.22
CA PHE A 433 12.42 7.76 11.67
C PHE A 433 13.33 6.52 11.66
N PRO A 434 13.82 6.05 10.49
CA PRO A 434 14.72 4.91 10.41
C PRO A 434 16.08 5.22 11.06
N LYS A 435 16.70 4.25 11.72
CA LYS A 435 18.06 4.39 12.22
C LYS A 435 19.04 4.58 11.06
N HIS A 436 20.02 5.44 11.26
CA HIS A 436 21.09 5.73 10.27
C HIS A 436 20.57 6.16 8.88
N TYR A 437 19.43 6.85 8.86
CA TYR A 437 18.88 7.37 7.61
C TYR A 437 19.81 8.49 7.07
N PRO A 438 20.24 8.40 5.78
CA PRO A 438 21.11 9.42 5.17
C PRO A 438 20.52 10.83 5.29
N GLU A 439 21.34 11.86 5.48
CA GLU A 439 20.84 13.22 5.77
C GLU A 439 20.16 13.91 4.59
N GLN A 440 20.47 13.52 3.36
CA GLN A 440 19.96 14.18 2.16
C GLN A 440 18.61 13.60 1.71
N HIS A 441 17.65 14.48 1.40
CA HIS A 441 16.36 14.14 0.78
C HIS A 441 15.55 13.05 1.52
N ARG A 442 15.26 13.30 2.79
CA ARG A 442 14.52 12.38 3.67
C ARG A 442 13.02 12.54 3.50
N PHE A 443 12.34 11.56 2.93
CA PHE A 443 10.87 11.52 2.84
C PHE A 443 10.34 10.09 2.65
N VAL A 444 9.05 9.92 2.94
CA VAL A 444 8.33 8.69 2.63
C VAL A 444 8.00 8.65 1.14
N ARG A 445 8.59 7.72 0.40
CA ARG A 445 8.33 7.55 -1.04
C ARG A 445 6.99 6.87 -1.31
N LYS A 446 6.67 5.76 -0.63
CA LYS A 446 5.40 5.04 -0.71
C LYS A 446 5.10 4.39 0.63
N SER A 447 3.82 4.20 0.93
CA SER A 447 3.36 3.46 2.11
C SER A 447 2.19 2.56 1.73
N PHE A 448 2.14 1.39 2.35
CA PHE A 448 1.17 0.34 2.04
C PHE A 448 0.56 -0.21 3.33
N PRO A 449 -0.74 0.06 3.59
CA PRO A 449 -1.45 -0.58 4.69
C PRO A 449 -1.46 -2.10 4.46
N TYR A 450 -1.01 -2.87 5.42
CA TYR A 450 -0.89 -4.32 5.28
C TYR A 450 -1.92 -5.05 6.14
N THR A 451 -2.75 -5.83 5.47
CA THR A 451 -3.69 -6.78 6.09
C THR A 451 -3.23 -8.19 5.71
N PRO A 452 -2.85 -9.03 6.67
CA PRO A 452 -2.37 -10.38 6.37
C PRO A 452 -3.39 -11.22 5.59
N CYS A 453 -2.96 -11.85 4.52
CA CYS A 453 -3.73 -12.82 3.77
C CYS A 453 -3.22 -14.23 4.09
N TRP A 454 -4.04 -15.04 4.75
CA TRP A 454 -3.68 -16.42 5.13
C TRP A 454 -4.04 -17.46 4.06
N MET A 455 -4.40 -17.01 2.86
CA MET A 455 -4.68 -17.85 1.70
C MET A 455 -3.44 -17.90 0.79
N GLU A 456 -3.16 -19.09 0.23
CA GLU A 456 -2.14 -19.33 -0.79
C GLU A 456 -2.77 -19.40 -2.17
#